data_1bf28a6ce1c1dd1f8e79bd8b62ec161a
#
_entry.id   1bf28a6ce1c1dd1f8e79bd8b62ec161a
#
_cell.length_a   1.000
_cell.length_b   1.000
_cell.length_c   1.000
_cell.angle_alpha   90.00
_cell.angle_beta   90.00
_cell.angle_gamma   90.00
#
_symmetry.space_group_name_H-M   'P 1'
#
loop_
_entity.id
_entity.type
_entity.pdbx_description
1 polymer ?
#
loop_
_entity_poly.entity_id
_entity_poly.type
_entity_poly.pdbx_seq_one_letter_code
_entity_poly.pdbx_strand_id
1 'polypeptide(L)'
;TEEAVQLLSSYDMFASSGRDYHFYITDASGDGRVVEYDCEKETRPLVAMPMEAITNFYGLYRDKVLPNQRNGIYGHGRERYDAVMKVLEEQAEGYTNDTVWDALKASSQEPNPVDITSNTQWSIAYNNTGLTAEIVIRRHWDEIISYSLSQNDVTR
;
A
#
# COMPACT_ATOMS: atom_id res chain seq x y z
N THR A 1 -4.26 8.87 11.82
CA THR A 1 -3.32 7.70 11.77
C THR A 1 -3.03 7.21 13.18
N GLU A 2 -2.67 8.06 14.14
CA GLU A 2 -2.27 7.67 15.50
C GLU A 2 -3.33 6.84 16.24
N GLU A 3 -4.60 7.26 16.23
CA GLU A 3 -5.71 6.54 16.88
C GLU A 3 -5.88 5.12 16.30
N ALA A 4 -5.69 4.95 14.99
CA ALA A 4 -5.77 3.65 14.37
C ALA A 4 -4.61 2.74 14.79
N VAL A 5 -3.40 3.27 14.93
CA VAL A 5 -2.24 2.54 15.45
C VAL A 5 -2.47 2.11 16.90
N GLN A 6 -2.99 3.01 17.75
CA GLN A 6 -3.33 2.69 19.14
C GLN A 6 -4.41 1.61 19.22
N LEU A 7 -5.43 1.67 18.38
CA LEU A 7 -6.45 0.63 18.32
C LEU A 7 -5.86 -0.72 17.94
N LEU A 8 -5.04 -0.77 16.88
CA LEU A 8 -4.39 -1.99 16.42
C LEU A 8 -3.44 -2.58 17.45
N SER A 9 -2.80 -1.75 18.29
CA SER A 9 -1.93 -2.24 19.37
C SER A 9 -2.64 -3.05 20.44
N SER A 10 -3.98 -2.96 20.50
CA SER A 10 -4.81 -3.73 21.43
C SER A 10 -5.15 -5.15 20.92
N TYR A 11 -4.71 -5.49 19.70
CA TYR A 11 -5.00 -6.76 19.07
C TYR A 11 -3.69 -7.45 18.65
N ASP A 12 -3.73 -8.77 18.55
CA ASP A 12 -2.75 -9.57 17.83
C ASP A 12 -3.48 -10.22 16.64
N MET A 13 -3.32 -9.65 15.46
CA MET A 13 -4.09 -10.03 14.29
C MET A 13 -3.33 -11.02 13.43
N PHE A 14 -4.01 -12.12 13.09
CA PHE A 14 -3.53 -13.14 12.19
C PHE A 14 -4.42 -13.25 10.96
N ALA A 15 -3.82 -13.44 9.79
CA ALA A 15 -4.58 -13.81 8.62
C ALA A 15 -5.06 -15.26 8.73
N SER A 16 -6.28 -15.55 8.28
CA SER A 16 -6.86 -16.91 8.28
C SER A 16 -6.04 -17.94 7.49
N SER A 17 -5.21 -17.47 6.55
CA SER A 17 -4.29 -18.28 5.74
C SER A 17 -2.97 -18.61 6.45
N GLY A 18 -2.76 -18.15 7.68
CA GLY A 18 -1.49 -18.28 8.38
C GLY A 18 -0.36 -17.42 7.79
N ARG A 19 -0.70 -16.48 6.92
CA ARG A 19 0.23 -15.48 6.38
C ARG A 19 0.06 -14.19 7.15
N ASP A 20 1.16 -13.55 7.46
CA ASP A 20 1.13 -12.21 8.02
C ASP A 20 0.81 -11.17 6.94
N TYR A 21 0.36 -10.01 7.39
CA TYR A 21 0.02 -8.87 6.54
C TYR A 21 0.35 -7.57 7.26
N HIS A 22 0.35 -6.50 6.51
CA HIS A 22 0.52 -5.15 7.03
C HIS A 22 -0.66 -4.26 6.65
N PHE A 23 -0.80 -3.16 7.35
CA PHE A 23 -1.69 -2.07 6.99
C PHE A 23 -0.85 -0.87 6.54
N TYR A 24 -1.31 -0.16 5.52
CA TYR A 24 -0.84 1.17 5.22
C TYR A 24 -1.95 2.15 5.56
N ILE A 25 -1.71 3.00 6.54
CA ILE A 25 -2.71 3.91 7.11
C ILE A 25 -2.27 5.33 6.83
N THR A 26 -3.15 6.12 6.22
CA THR A 26 -2.92 7.53 5.93
C THR A 26 -4.08 8.38 6.43
N ASP A 27 -3.84 9.67 6.65
CA ASP A 27 -4.87 10.64 6.99
C ASP A 27 -4.71 11.97 6.25
N ALA A 28 -5.64 12.90 6.48
CA ALA A 28 -5.66 14.20 5.82
C ALA A 28 -4.52 15.16 6.27
N SER A 29 -3.79 14.82 7.33
CA SER A 29 -2.61 15.59 7.75
C SER A 29 -1.36 15.26 6.95
N GLY A 30 -1.40 14.19 6.14
CA GLY A 30 -0.25 13.66 5.40
C GLY A 30 0.56 12.64 6.20
N ASP A 31 0.11 12.26 7.42
CA ASP A 31 0.73 11.17 8.16
C ASP A 31 0.42 9.82 7.48
N GLY A 32 1.47 9.12 7.05
CA GLY A 32 1.40 7.81 6.41
C GLY A 32 2.29 6.80 7.10
N ARG A 33 1.72 5.67 7.54
CA ARG A 33 2.45 4.64 8.28
C ARG A 33 2.14 3.24 7.78
N VAL A 34 3.17 2.45 7.63
CA VAL A 34 3.07 0.98 7.54
C VAL A 34 3.04 0.42 8.95
N VAL A 35 2.06 -0.40 9.24
CA VAL A 35 1.82 -1.01 10.54
C VAL A 35 1.88 -2.53 10.40
N GLU A 36 2.78 -3.16 11.13
CA GLU A 36 3.10 -4.59 11.02
C GLU A 36 3.26 -5.20 12.41
N TYR A 37 3.03 -6.51 12.51
CA TYR A 37 3.42 -7.28 13.68
C TYR A 37 4.78 -7.93 13.41
N ASP A 38 5.77 -7.70 14.30
CA ASP A 38 7.13 -8.21 14.13
C ASP A 38 7.15 -9.74 14.15
N CYS A 39 7.34 -10.36 12.99
CA CYS A 39 7.30 -11.81 12.83
C CYS A 39 8.53 -12.54 13.40
N GLU A 40 9.62 -11.84 13.71
CA GLU A 40 10.82 -12.45 14.33
C GLU A 40 10.73 -12.48 15.86
N LYS A 41 9.73 -11.81 16.45
CA LYS A 41 9.54 -11.80 17.90
C LYS A 41 8.39 -12.72 18.30
N GLU A 42 8.61 -13.54 19.32
CA GLU A 42 7.58 -14.43 19.85
C GLU A 42 6.33 -13.67 20.32
N THR A 43 6.52 -12.49 20.91
CA THR A 43 5.43 -11.62 21.38
C THR A 43 4.76 -10.82 20.27
N ARG A 44 5.26 -10.89 19.05
CA ARG A 44 4.74 -10.20 17.87
C ARG A 44 4.34 -8.73 18.14
N PRO A 45 5.23 -7.90 18.68
CA PRO A 45 4.87 -6.52 18.97
C PRO A 45 4.48 -5.79 17.69
N LEU A 46 3.47 -4.90 17.81
CA LEU A 46 3.10 -3.99 16.73
C LEU A 46 4.20 -2.96 16.52
N VAL A 47 4.58 -2.75 15.27
CA VAL A 47 5.53 -1.72 14.83
C VAL A 47 4.84 -0.82 13.80
N ALA A 48 4.86 0.48 14.03
CA ALA A 48 4.37 1.49 13.10
C ALA A 48 5.55 2.31 12.59
N MET A 49 5.72 2.36 11.27
CA MET A 49 6.85 3.02 10.62
C MET A 49 6.37 4.07 9.63
N PRO A 50 6.92 5.29 9.62
CA PRO A 50 6.69 6.21 8.52
C PRO A 50 7.34 5.64 7.27
N MET A 51 6.54 5.38 6.25
CA MET A 51 6.97 4.90 4.94
C MET A 51 6.11 5.52 3.86
N GLU A 52 6.70 5.82 2.71
CA GLU A 52 5.99 6.39 1.57
C GLU A 52 5.36 5.33 0.67
N ALA A 53 5.88 4.11 0.72
CA ALA A 53 5.36 2.97 -0.05
C ALA A 53 5.58 1.65 0.67
N ILE A 54 4.77 0.66 0.32
CA ILE A 54 4.95 -0.74 0.71
C ILE A 54 4.37 -1.66 -0.38
N THR A 55 4.90 -2.86 -0.48
CA THR A 55 4.38 -3.92 -1.35
C THR A 55 4.24 -5.23 -0.56
N ASN A 56 4.35 -6.38 -1.18
CA ASN A 56 4.09 -7.69 -0.53
C ASN A 56 5.27 -8.20 0.33
N PHE A 57 5.90 -7.33 1.12
CA PHE A 57 6.97 -7.72 2.05
C PHE A 57 6.87 -6.92 3.34
N TYR A 58 7.51 -7.42 4.41
CA TYR A 58 7.63 -6.68 5.67
C TYR A 58 8.52 -5.46 5.51
N GLY A 59 7.98 -4.26 5.72
CA GLY A 59 8.73 -3.02 5.72
C GLY A 59 9.85 -3.01 6.75
N LEU A 60 9.62 -3.65 7.90
CA LEU A 60 10.62 -3.84 8.96
C LEU A 60 11.87 -4.61 8.48
N TYR A 61 11.69 -5.53 7.54
CA TYR A 61 12.74 -6.40 6.99
C TYR A 61 13.03 -6.16 5.51
N ARG A 62 12.68 -4.99 4.99
CA ARG A 62 12.80 -4.63 3.57
C ARG A 62 14.21 -4.90 2.99
N ASP A 63 15.25 -4.71 3.80
CA ASP A 63 16.62 -4.89 3.34
C ASP A 63 17.03 -6.37 3.18
N LYS A 64 16.21 -7.30 3.70
CA LYS A 64 16.37 -8.74 3.53
C LYS A 64 15.61 -9.29 2.31
N VAL A 65 14.84 -8.45 1.60
CA VAL A 65 14.04 -8.85 0.43
C VAL A 65 14.73 -8.37 -0.84
N LEU A 66 15.10 -9.31 -1.71
CA LEU A 66 15.77 -9.02 -2.96
C LEU A 66 14.77 -8.70 -4.09
N PRO A 67 15.14 -7.84 -5.06
CA PRO A 67 14.35 -7.65 -6.27
C PRO A 67 14.11 -8.97 -7.00
N ASN A 68 12.91 -9.14 -7.57
CA ASN A 68 12.46 -10.35 -8.28
C ASN A 68 12.45 -11.64 -7.42
N GLN A 69 12.56 -11.52 -6.11
CA GLN A 69 12.40 -12.63 -5.19
C GLN A 69 10.93 -13.08 -5.20
N ARG A 70 10.68 -14.37 -5.40
CA ARG A 70 9.31 -14.93 -5.43
C ARG A 70 9.01 -15.65 -4.16
N ASN A 71 9.59 -16.16 -3.36
CA ASN A 71 9.24 -16.85 -2.13
C ASN A 71 10.27 -16.51 -1.05
N GLY A 72 9.87 -15.80 -0.03
CA GLY A 72 10.73 -15.44 1.08
C GLY A 72 9.92 -15.29 2.36
N ILE A 73 10.55 -15.56 3.50
CA ILE A 73 9.91 -15.44 4.82
C ILE A 73 9.49 -13.99 5.11
N TYR A 74 10.16 -13.02 4.50
CA TYR A 74 9.82 -11.60 4.65
C TYR A 74 8.99 -11.04 3.49
N GLY A 75 8.60 -11.88 2.52
CA GLY A 75 7.74 -11.51 1.41
C GLY A 75 8.46 -11.37 0.06
N HIS A 76 7.87 -10.61 -0.85
CA HIS A 76 8.31 -10.42 -2.23
C HIS A 76 7.82 -9.07 -2.79
N GLY A 77 8.15 -8.77 -4.07
CA GLY A 77 7.68 -7.53 -4.74
C GLY A 77 8.56 -6.33 -4.46
N ARG A 78 9.83 -6.53 -4.08
CA ARG A 78 10.80 -5.45 -3.88
C ARG A 78 10.99 -4.61 -5.14
N GLU A 79 10.99 -5.23 -6.32
CA GLU A 79 11.08 -4.54 -7.62
C GLU A 79 9.97 -3.53 -7.85
N ARG A 80 8.74 -3.80 -7.37
CA ARG A 80 7.61 -2.88 -7.46
C ARG A 80 7.74 -1.72 -6.47
N TYR A 81 8.23 -2.01 -5.27
CA TYR A 81 8.57 -0.99 -4.29
C TYR A 81 9.63 -0.03 -4.84
N ASP A 82 10.73 -0.56 -5.37
CA ASP A 82 11.83 0.24 -5.94
C ASP A 82 11.34 1.10 -7.12
N ALA A 83 10.41 0.58 -7.94
CA ALA A 83 9.80 1.34 -9.02
C ALA A 83 8.94 2.51 -8.50
N VAL A 84 8.17 2.32 -7.44
CA VAL A 84 7.41 3.39 -6.79
C VAL A 84 8.37 4.43 -6.20
N MET A 85 9.35 3.99 -5.42
CA MET A 85 10.30 4.90 -4.78
C MET A 85 11.04 5.76 -5.80
N LYS A 86 11.40 5.20 -6.95
CA LYS A 86 12.00 5.98 -8.04
C LYS A 86 11.08 7.10 -8.54
N VAL A 87 9.77 6.83 -8.70
CA VAL A 87 8.80 7.87 -9.09
C VAL A 87 8.74 8.97 -8.02
N LEU A 88 8.70 8.59 -6.75
CA LEU A 88 8.60 9.55 -5.64
C LEU A 88 9.88 10.39 -5.48
N GLU A 89 11.05 9.81 -5.63
CA GLU A 89 12.34 10.47 -5.55
C GLU A 89 12.56 11.53 -6.66
N GLU A 90 11.92 11.35 -7.81
CA GLU A 90 11.96 12.30 -8.93
C GLU A 90 11.10 13.56 -8.68
N GLN A 91 10.30 13.59 -7.60
CA GLN A 91 9.38 14.69 -7.27
C GLN A 91 9.96 15.63 -6.19
N ALA A 92 10.76 16.61 -6.62
CA ALA A 92 11.43 17.53 -5.71
C ALA A 92 10.50 18.54 -5.00
N GLU A 93 9.31 18.81 -5.56
CA GLU A 93 8.39 19.85 -5.09
C GLU A 93 7.15 19.30 -4.34
N GLY A 94 7.16 17.99 -4.04
CA GLY A 94 6.03 17.32 -3.38
C GLY A 94 5.14 16.54 -4.35
N TYR A 95 4.25 15.73 -3.78
CA TYR A 95 3.44 14.79 -4.55
C TYR A 95 2.14 15.41 -5.03
N THR A 96 1.81 15.17 -6.29
CA THR A 96 0.57 15.56 -6.94
C THR A 96 -0.31 14.34 -7.23
N ASN A 97 -1.52 14.57 -7.73
CA ASN A 97 -2.37 13.47 -8.21
C ASN A 97 -1.69 12.69 -9.36
N ASP A 98 -0.98 13.37 -10.24
CA ASP A 98 -0.24 12.72 -11.33
C ASP A 98 0.89 11.83 -10.77
N THR A 99 1.59 12.28 -9.72
CA THR A 99 2.61 11.47 -9.02
C THR A 99 2.02 10.17 -8.49
N VAL A 100 0.81 10.22 -7.89
CA VAL A 100 0.12 9.02 -7.38
C VAL A 100 -0.20 8.07 -8.53
N TRP A 101 -0.73 8.58 -9.64
CA TRP A 101 -1.02 7.75 -10.81
C TRP A 101 0.23 7.15 -11.45
N ASP A 102 1.33 7.89 -11.53
CA ASP A 102 2.60 7.38 -12.04
C ASP A 102 3.18 6.29 -11.15
N ALA A 103 3.10 6.44 -9.82
CA ALA A 103 3.49 5.40 -8.86
C ALA A 103 2.62 4.13 -8.99
N LEU A 104 1.30 4.28 -9.14
CA LEU A 104 0.38 3.17 -9.38
C LEU A 104 0.65 2.45 -10.71
N LYS A 105 0.95 3.18 -11.78
CA LYS A 105 1.36 2.61 -13.07
C LYS A 105 2.69 1.87 -12.95
N ALA A 106 3.69 2.46 -12.29
CA ALA A 106 5.03 1.88 -12.12
C ALA A 106 5.01 0.56 -11.33
N SER A 107 4.08 0.43 -10.36
CA SER A 107 3.92 -0.79 -9.55
C SER A 107 2.93 -1.79 -10.14
N SER A 108 2.23 -1.44 -11.22
CA SER A 108 1.22 -2.30 -11.83
C SER A 108 1.83 -3.55 -12.49
N GLN A 109 1.09 -4.64 -12.44
CA GLN A 109 1.49 -5.91 -13.06
C GLN A 109 0.74 -6.15 -14.35
N GLU A 110 1.49 -6.46 -15.42
CA GLU A 110 0.94 -6.84 -16.71
C GLU A 110 0.15 -8.15 -16.63
N PRO A 111 -0.84 -8.35 -17.53
CA PRO A 111 -1.52 -9.62 -17.66
C PRO A 111 -0.53 -10.76 -17.91
N ASN A 112 -0.61 -11.79 -17.07
CA ASN A 112 0.21 -12.97 -17.22
C ASN A 112 -0.63 -14.08 -17.89
N PRO A 113 -0.25 -14.60 -19.06
CA PRO A 113 -1.02 -15.63 -19.75
C PRO A 113 -1.04 -16.97 -19.03
N VAL A 114 -0.08 -17.22 -18.12
CA VAL A 114 0.00 -18.45 -17.33
C VAL A 114 -0.80 -18.36 -16.05
N ASP A 115 -0.83 -17.18 -15.44
CA ASP A 115 -1.57 -16.91 -14.22
C ASP A 115 -2.34 -15.59 -14.34
N ILE A 116 -3.59 -15.68 -14.74
CA ILE A 116 -4.46 -14.50 -14.95
C ILE A 116 -4.77 -13.77 -13.64
N THR A 117 -4.49 -14.36 -12.49
CA THR A 117 -4.71 -13.71 -11.18
C THR A 117 -3.54 -12.82 -10.79
N SER A 118 -2.37 -13.00 -11.37
CA SER A 118 -1.16 -12.23 -11.08
C SER A 118 -1.04 -10.95 -11.90
N ASN A 119 -2.16 -10.28 -12.18
CA ASN A 119 -2.18 -8.97 -12.81
C ASN A 119 -2.93 -7.95 -11.96
N THR A 120 -2.69 -6.67 -12.20
CA THR A 120 -3.38 -5.59 -11.48
C THR A 120 -4.85 -5.53 -11.90
N GLN A 121 -5.74 -5.82 -10.96
CA GLN A 121 -7.19 -5.84 -11.18
C GLN A 121 -7.82 -4.45 -11.05
N TRP A 122 -7.31 -3.64 -10.13
CA TRP A 122 -7.71 -2.24 -9.95
C TRP A 122 -6.55 -1.43 -9.39
N SER A 123 -6.61 -0.12 -9.59
CA SER A 123 -5.75 0.88 -8.95
C SER A 123 -6.62 2.01 -8.44
N ILE A 124 -6.39 2.48 -7.24
CA ILE A 124 -7.20 3.52 -6.59
C ILE A 124 -6.29 4.62 -6.06
N ALA A 125 -6.60 5.87 -6.42
CA ALA A 125 -6.03 7.06 -5.82
C ALA A 125 -7.05 7.69 -4.85
N TYR A 126 -6.65 7.92 -3.60
CA TYR A 126 -7.47 8.57 -2.57
C TYR A 126 -7.00 9.97 -2.30
N ASN A 127 -7.93 10.91 -2.16
CA ASN A 127 -7.68 12.23 -1.62
C ASN A 127 -8.37 12.36 -0.26
N ASN A 128 -7.59 12.19 0.81
CA ASN A 128 -8.11 12.20 2.18
C ASN A 128 -8.63 13.58 2.61
N THR A 129 -8.09 14.65 2.02
CA THR A 129 -8.55 16.03 2.31
C THR A 129 -9.85 16.34 1.56
N GLY A 130 -9.91 15.96 0.28
CA GLY A 130 -11.08 16.19 -0.57
C GLY A 130 -12.18 15.15 -0.40
N LEU A 131 -11.94 14.08 0.35
CA LEU A 131 -12.83 12.92 0.51
C LEU A 131 -13.28 12.36 -0.85
N THR A 132 -12.33 12.21 -1.76
CA THR A 132 -12.57 11.65 -3.09
C THR A 132 -11.69 10.43 -3.33
N ALA A 133 -12.14 9.57 -4.24
CA ALA A 133 -11.38 8.45 -4.74
C ALA A 133 -11.53 8.35 -6.26
N GLU A 134 -10.47 7.99 -6.93
CA GLU A 134 -10.44 7.70 -8.36
C GLU A 134 -9.99 6.25 -8.55
N ILE A 135 -10.71 5.49 -9.36
CA ILE A 135 -10.40 4.08 -9.61
C ILE A 135 -10.22 3.81 -11.11
N VAL A 136 -9.23 2.99 -11.40
CA VAL A 136 -8.97 2.41 -12.73
C VAL A 136 -9.07 0.90 -12.63
N ILE A 137 -9.80 0.28 -13.55
CA ILE A 137 -9.99 -1.17 -13.60
C ILE A 137 -9.05 -1.75 -14.65
N ARG A 138 -8.37 -2.85 -14.30
CA ARG A 138 -7.52 -3.66 -15.20
C ARG A 138 -6.58 -2.83 -16.07
N ARG A 139 -6.02 -1.73 -15.49
CA ARG A 139 -5.04 -0.87 -16.16
C ARG A 139 -5.58 -0.12 -17.39
N HIS A 140 -6.90 0.10 -17.49
CA HIS A 140 -7.50 1.00 -18.47
C HIS A 140 -7.30 2.46 -17.99
N TRP A 141 -6.05 2.95 -18.08
CA TRP A 141 -5.60 4.22 -17.49
C TRP A 141 -6.27 5.47 -18.06
N ASP A 142 -6.97 5.33 -19.17
CA ASP A 142 -7.80 6.34 -19.84
C ASP A 142 -9.27 6.34 -19.36
N GLU A 143 -9.65 5.37 -18.54
CA GLU A 143 -11.02 5.19 -18.03
C GLU A 143 -11.04 5.36 -16.50
N ILE A 144 -10.90 6.60 -16.03
CA ILE A 144 -10.91 6.92 -14.59
C ILE A 144 -12.36 7.10 -14.12
N ILE A 145 -12.75 6.35 -13.09
CA ILE A 145 -14.05 6.46 -12.43
C ILE A 145 -13.83 7.20 -11.11
N SER A 146 -14.50 8.33 -10.93
CA SER A 146 -14.36 9.18 -9.74
C SER A 146 -15.54 9.00 -8.79
N TYR A 147 -15.24 8.99 -7.49
CA TYR A 147 -16.19 8.95 -6.39
C TYR A 147 -15.94 10.12 -5.45
N SER A 148 -17.01 10.67 -4.89
CA SER A 148 -16.95 11.68 -3.82
C SER A 148 -17.79 11.20 -2.65
N LEU A 149 -17.19 11.21 -1.45
CA LEU A 149 -17.93 10.98 -0.21
C LEU A 149 -18.56 12.30 0.22
N SER A 150 -19.89 12.39 0.20
CA SER A 150 -20.57 13.51 0.83
C SER A 150 -20.51 13.38 2.36
N GLN A 151 -20.53 14.50 3.10
CA GLN A 151 -20.58 14.47 4.57
C GLN A 151 -21.78 13.68 5.12
N ASN A 152 -22.82 13.47 4.33
CA ASN A 152 -24.01 12.70 4.72
C ASN A 152 -23.83 11.18 4.60
N ASP A 153 -22.81 10.72 3.88
CA ASP A 153 -22.55 9.29 3.70
C ASP A 153 -21.70 8.70 4.82
N VAL A 154 -21.07 9.54 5.62
CA VAL A 154 -20.18 9.14 6.73
C VAL A 154 -20.93 8.83 8.04
N THR A 155 -22.24 9.10 8.09
CA THR A 155 -23.06 8.97 9.33
C THR A 155 -23.99 7.74 9.34
N ARG A 156 -23.65 6.67 8.65
CA ARG A 156 -24.40 5.41 8.70
C ARG A 156 -23.61 4.28 9.31
#